data_ff3f694cf817dedbb2a1eebb3cf05245
#
_entry.id   ff3f694cf817dedbb2a1eebb3cf05245
#
_cell.length_a   1.000
_cell.length_b   1.000
_cell.length_c   1.000
_cell.angle_alpha   90.00
_cell.angle_beta   90.00
_cell.angle_gamma   90.00
#
_symmetry.space_group_name_H-M   'P 1'
#
loop_
_entity.id
_entity.type
_entity.pdbx_description
1 polymer ?
#
loop_
_entity_poly.entity_id
_entity_poly.type
_entity_poly.pdbx_seq_one_letter_code
_entity_poly.pdbx_strand_id
1 'polypeptide(L)'
;MKWQTVETKKGTRCRVLEGGSGTALMFLHGAGGLLDDNPFLDQLARSHHVFAPEWPGFGESTGEDLLEDMLDFTLHGWDLVEALGLRQPHLIGHSMGGMIAAEMACVAPHDVGKLVLVSPAGLWMDEHPIPDIFAMLPYQIAEVLFHDPQRGQALLTGGADLSDMEALKEFYISSQRRLAMAGKILFPIPNRRLAKRLYRVTADTLVLWGASDRLMVPAYATRWKALIPRARVEVIEKAGHMLPYEQPEAFVRTVSRFLDGNQ
;
A
#
# COMPACT_ATOMS: atom_id res chain seq x y z
N MET A 1 6.02 7.44 16.13
CA MET A 1 6.65 7.97 14.89
C MET A 1 6.38 9.47 14.77
N LYS A 2 7.04 10.21 13.86
CA LYS A 2 6.90 11.67 13.68
C LYS A 2 6.68 12.00 12.20
N TRP A 3 5.90 13.03 11.94
CA TRP A 3 5.73 13.55 10.60
C TRP A 3 6.86 14.52 10.24
N GLN A 4 7.38 14.39 9.03
CA GLN A 4 8.24 15.36 8.37
C GLN A 4 7.73 15.61 6.95
N THR A 5 8.24 16.66 6.30
CA THR A 5 7.97 16.96 4.90
C THR A 5 9.26 16.86 4.10
N VAL A 6 9.23 16.13 3.00
CA VAL A 6 10.32 16.07 2.04
C VAL A 6 9.89 16.62 0.70
N GLU A 7 10.82 17.26 -0.01
CA GLU A 7 10.62 17.72 -1.37
C GLU A 7 11.43 16.86 -2.32
N THR A 8 10.79 16.36 -3.36
CA THR A 8 11.46 15.57 -4.39
C THR A 8 12.00 16.47 -5.50
N LYS A 9 12.96 15.96 -6.28
CA LYS A 9 13.50 16.70 -7.44
C LYS A 9 12.45 17.00 -8.52
N LYS A 10 11.33 16.29 -8.52
CA LYS A 10 10.19 16.57 -9.42
C LYS A 10 9.34 17.75 -8.91
N GLY A 11 9.58 18.24 -7.69
CA GLY A 11 8.87 19.37 -7.09
C GLY A 11 7.62 18.98 -6.29
N THR A 12 7.41 17.70 -6.03
CA THR A 12 6.34 17.26 -5.10
C THR A 12 6.79 17.46 -3.66
N ARG A 13 5.84 17.83 -2.79
CA ARG A 13 6.06 17.95 -1.34
C ARG A 13 5.26 16.85 -0.65
N CYS A 14 5.96 15.89 -0.07
CA CYS A 14 5.36 14.72 0.55
C CYS A 14 5.55 14.73 2.06
N ARG A 15 4.45 14.52 2.79
CA ARG A 15 4.49 14.18 4.20
C ARG A 15 4.97 12.74 4.35
N VAL A 16 5.87 12.52 5.28
CA VAL A 16 6.42 11.19 5.57
C VAL A 16 6.32 10.94 7.07
N LEU A 17 5.66 9.86 7.45
CA LEU A 17 5.65 9.39 8.83
C LEU A 17 6.92 8.57 9.05
N GLU A 18 7.83 9.04 9.91
CA GLU A 18 9.13 8.45 10.14
C GLU A 18 9.33 8.02 11.59
N GLY A 19 10.05 6.94 11.81
CA GLY A 19 10.43 6.50 13.15
C GLY A 19 11.28 5.25 13.17
N GLY A 20 11.86 4.98 14.34
CA GLY A 20 12.74 3.85 14.55
C GLY A 20 14.18 4.10 14.12
N SER A 21 14.95 3.01 14.00
CA SER A 21 16.35 3.02 13.58
C SER A 21 16.73 1.64 13.01
N GLY A 22 17.89 1.56 12.34
CA GLY A 22 18.37 0.32 11.74
C GLY A 22 18.14 0.29 10.22
N THR A 23 17.80 -0.88 9.68
CA THR A 23 17.61 -1.05 8.25
C THR A 23 16.40 -0.26 7.76
N ALA A 24 16.58 0.49 6.67
CA ALA A 24 15.53 1.32 6.09
C ALA A 24 14.38 0.46 5.53
N LEU A 25 13.17 0.82 5.91
CA LEU A 25 11.92 0.19 5.51
C LEU A 25 10.95 1.26 5.02
N MET A 26 10.55 1.20 3.76
CA MET A 26 9.58 2.12 3.18
C MET A 26 8.23 1.43 3.00
N PHE A 27 7.19 2.00 3.61
CA PHE A 27 5.81 1.51 3.48
C PHE A 27 5.03 2.37 2.49
N LEU A 28 4.49 1.75 1.45
CA LEU A 28 3.67 2.37 0.41
C LEU A 28 2.21 2.01 0.63
N HIS A 29 1.39 3.01 0.96
CA HIS A 29 -0.02 2.82 1.30
C HIS A 29 -0.91 2.51 0.08
N GLY A 30 -2.10 1.96 0.35
CA GLY A 30 -3.14 1.70 -0.65
C GLY A 30 -3.93 2.95 -1.06
N ALA A 31 -4.99 2.75 -1.85
CA ALA A 31 -5.84 3.83 -2.38
C ALA A 31 -6.55 4.66 -1.30
N GLY A 32 -6.70 4.15 -0.09
CA GLY A 32 -7.29 4.87 1.05
C GLY A 32 -6.34 5.85 1.74
N GLY A 33 -5.04 5.82 1.44
CA GLY A 33 -4.03 6.57 2.20
C GLY A 33 -3.58 5.83 3.47
N LEU A 34 -2.81 6.52 4.30
CA LEU A 34 -2.58 6.13 5.69
C LEU A 34 -3.83 6.49 6.51
N LEU A 35 -4.20 5.66 7.47
CA LEU A 35 -5.22 6.01 8.45
C LEU A 35 -4.61 6.89 9.55
N ASP A 36 -5.45 7.48 10.39
CA ASP A 36 -4.99 8.34 11.49
C ASP A 36 -4.15 7.56 12.51
N ASP A 37 -4.48 6.29 12.74
CA ASP A 37 -3.73 5.37 13.60
C ASP A 37 -3.13 4.22 12.78
N ASN A 38 -1.82 4.03 12.91
CA ASN A 38 -1.06 3.02 12.17
C ASN A 38 -0.22 2.15 13.13
N PRO A 39 -0.83 1.39 14.05
CA PRO A 39 -0.12 0.68 15.11
C PRO A 39 0.91 -0.33 14.58
N PHE A 40 0.71 -0.88 13.38
CA PHE A 40 1.67 -1.78 12.76
C PHE A 40 2.98 -1.05 12.34
N LEU A 41 2.91 0.24 11.95
CA LEU A 41 4.11 1.03 11.64
C LEU A 41 4.92 1.33 12.91
N ASP A 42 4.25 1.70 14.00
CA ASP A 42 4.91 1.91 15.30
C ASP A 42 5.59 0.62 15.80
N GLN A 43 4.97 -0.54 15.58
CA GLN A 43 5.55 -1.83 15.94
C GLN A 43 6.77 -2.17 15.06
N LEU A 44 6.70 -1.97 13.73
CA LEU A 44 7.84 -2.16 12.82
C LEU A 44 9.00 -1.20 13.15
N ALA A 45 8.69 0.01 13.58
CA ALA A 45 9.68 1.02 13.98
C ALA A 45 10.50 0.64 15.23
N ARG A 46 10.12 -0.43 15.96
CA ARG A 46 10.92 -0.95 17.09
C ARG A 46 12.21 -1.66 16.63
N SER A 47 12.23 -2.15 15.39
CA SER A 47 13.37 -2.92 14.84
C SER A 47 13.89 -2.41 13.50
N HIS A 48 13.17 -1.49 12.84
CA HIS A 48 13.54 -0.94 11.55
C HIS A 48 13.44 0.59 11.56
N HIS A 49 14.16 1.26 10.66
CA HIS A 49 13.95 2.68 10.37
C HIS A 49 12.84 2.80 9.32
N VAL A 50 11.64 3.11 9.77
CA VAL A 50 10.41 3.10 8.95
C VAL A 50 10.14 4.47 8.38
N PHE A 51 9.83 4.50 7.08
CA PHE A 51 9.38 5.66 6.32
C PHE A 51 8.05 5.32 5.63
N ALA A 52 6.99 6.03 5.95
CA ALA A 52 5.70 5.86 5.33
C ALA A 52 5.26 7.19 4.68
N PRO A 53 5.62 7.44 3.40
CA PRO A 53 5.20 8.63 2.69
C PRO A 53 3.71 8.58 2.34
N GLU A 54 3.06 9.74 2.42
CA GLU A 54 1.79 9.99 1.75
C GLU A 54 2.07 10.41 0.30
N TRP A 55 1.43 9.76 -0.65
CA TRP A 55 1.53 10.16 -2.06
C TRP A 55 0.96 11.56 -2.27
N PRO A 56 1.41 12.32 -3.30
CA PRO A 56 0.74 13.56 -3.71
C PRO A 56 -0.77 13.35 -3.87
N GLY A 57 -1.56 14.28 -3.31
CA GLY A 57 -3.02 14.17 -3.28
C GLY A 57 -3.59 13.36 -2.11
N PHE A 58 -2.73 12.81 -1.24
CA PHE A 58 -3.11 12.17 0.02
C PHE A 58 -2.64 13.03 1.20
N GLY A 59 -3.47 13.10 2.24
CA GLY A 59 -3.18 13.91 3.42
C GLY A 59 -2.80 15.35 3.05
N GLU A 60 -1.66 15.81 3.56
CA GLU A 60 -1.12 17.14 3.27
C GLU A 60 -0.07 17.16 2.14
N SER A 61 0.16 16.03 1.48
CA SER A 61 1.09 15.94 0.36
C SER A 61 0.52 16.63 -0.89
N THR A 62 1.38 17.34 -1.61
CA THR A 62 1.02 18.16 -2.79
C THR A 62 1.88 17.83 -4.01
N GLY A 63 1.46 18.27 -5.19
CA GLY A 63 2.09 17.97 -6.46
C GLY A 63 1.38 16.87 -7.24
N GLU A 64 0.09 16.67 -6.96
CA GLU A 64 -0.76 15.67 -7.64
C GLU A 64 -0.81 15.83 -9.14
N ASP A 65 -0.69 17.06 -9.66
CA ASP A 65 -0.71 17.34 -11.10
C ASP A 65 0.57 16.90 -11.82
N LEU A 66 1.63 16.58 -11.06
CA LEU A 66 2.90 16.09 -11.59
C LEU A 66 2.93 14.58 -11.81
N LEU A 67 1.92 13.84 -11.33
CA LEU A 67 1.84 12.39 -11.47
C LEU A 67 0.59 12.04 -12.31
N GLU A 68 0.80 11.49 -13.50
CA GLU A 68 -0.28 11.22 -14.46
C GLU A 68 -0.55 9.70 -14.61
N ASP A 69 0.49 8.88 -14.65
CA ASP A 69 0.38 7.45 -14.96
C ASP A 69 1.22 6.57 -14.02
N MET A 70 1.20 5.26 -14.29
CA MET A 70 1.92 4.27 -13.48
C MET A 70 3.44 4.48 -13.48
N LEU A 71 4.01 4.98 -14.58
CA LEU A 71 5.44 5.25 -14.63
C LEU A 71 5.81 6.44 -13.75
N ASP A 72 5.01 7.49 -13.77
CA ASP A 72 5.19 8.66 -12.89
C ASP A 72 5.16 8.25 -11.41
N PHE A 73 4.19 7.42 -11.00
CA PHE A 73 4.12 6.92 -9.62
C PHE A 73 5.32 6.03 -9.27
N THR A 74 5.77 5.20 -10.21
CA THR A 74 6.95 4.34 -10.01
C THR A 74 8.22 5.15 -9.83
N LEU A 75 8.46 6.13 -10.71
CA LEU A 75 9.62 7.01 -10.64
C LEU A 75 9.57 7.92 -9.40
N HIS A 76 8.39 8.43 -9.08
CA HIS A 76 8.19 9.21 -7.86
C HIS A 76 8.51 8.41 -6.58
N GLY A 77 8.21 7.11 -6.55
CA GLY A 77 8.64 6.23 -5.47
C GLY A 77 10.18 6.23 -5.32
N TRP A 78 10.91 6.21 -6.41
CA TRP A 78 12.37 6.33 -6.40
C TRP A 78 12.87 7.73 -6.07
N ASP A 79 12.16 8.79 -6.51
CA ASP A 79 12.46 10.16 -6.10
C ASP A 79 12.33 10.35 -4.59
N LEU A 80 11.37 9.68 -3.94
CA LEU A 80 11.23 9.67 -2.49
C LEU A 80 12.38 8.91 -1.81
N VAL A 81 12.80 7.75 -2.36
CA VAL A 81 13.97 7.01 -1.86
C VAL A 81 15.22 7.89 -1.90
N GLU A 82 15.42 8.64 -3.00
CA GLU A 82 16.53 9.58 -3.15
C GLU A 82 16.43 10.77 -2.17
N ALA A 83 15.26 11.41 -2.07
CA ALA A 83 15.03 12.55 -1.21
C ALA A 83 15.22 12.22 0.29
N LEU A 84 14.91 10.98 0.67
CA LEU A 84 15.12 10.45 2.02
C LEU A 84 16.55 9.91 2.25
N GLY A 85 17.41 9.91 1.22
CA GLY A 85 18.79 9.42 1.31
C GLY A 85 18.90 7.91 1.54
N LEU A 86 17.87 7.14 1.15
CA LEU A 86 17.82 5.69 1.40
C LEU A 86 18.67 4.93 0.38
N ARG A 87 19.25 3.81 0.83
CA ARG A 87 20.00 2.90 -0.04
C ARG A 87 19.45 1.49 0.14
N GLN A 88 19.00 0.89 -0.97
CA GLN A 88 18.41 -0.45 -0.99
C GLN A 88 17.40 -0.67 0.14
N PRO A 89 16.39 0.21 0.33
CA PRO A 89 15.42 0.02 1.39
C PRO A 89 14.64 -1.28 1.18
N HIS A 90 14.17 -1.87 2.27
CA HIS A 90 13.08 -2.82 2.17
C HIS A 90 11.81 -2.08 1.77
N LEU A 91 11.03 -2.67 0.86
CA LEU A 91 9.75 -2.10 0.44
C LEU A 91 8.60 -2.96 0.96
N ILE A 92 7.65 -2.34 1.61
CA ILE A 92 6.33 -2.93 1.91
C ILE A 92 5.30 -2.13 1.13
N GLY A 93 4.54 -2.78 0.26
CA GLY A 93 3.46 -2.12 -0.45
C GLY A 93 2.11 -2.80 -0.20
N HIS A 94 1.11 -2.02 0.19
CA HIS A 94 -0.26 -2.49 0.39
C HIS A 94 -1.14 -2.09 -0.79
N SER A 95 -1.88 -3.03 -1.38
CA SER A 95 -2.88 -2.76 -2.42
C SER A 95 -2.30 -1.97 -3.60
N MET A 96 -2.75 -0.74 -3.85
CA MET A 96 -2.17 0.20 -4.81
C MET A 96 -0.66 0.39 -4.58
N GLY A 97 -0.24 0.61 -3.33
CA GLY A 97 1.17 0.71 -2.97
C GLY A 97 1.96 -0.58 -3.25
N GLY A 98 1.29 -1.74 -3.18
CA GLY A 98 1.87 -3.03 -3.58
C GLY A 98 2.14 -3.12 -5.07
N MET A 99 1.24 -2.60 -5.90
CA MET A 99 1.46 -2.48 -7.35
C MET A 99 2.63 -1.55 -7.64
N ILE A 100 2.69 -0.39 -6.98
CA ILE A 100 3.79 0.57 -7.16
C ILE A 100 5.13 -0.04 -6.70
N ALA A 101 5.18 -0.68 -5.53
CA ALA A 101 6.39 -1.34 -5.04
C ALA A 101 6.90 -2.43 -5.99
N ALA A 102 6.00 -3.20 -6.58
CA ALA A 102 6.35 -4.21 -7.58
C ALA A 102 6.89 -3.59 -8.88
N GLU A 103 6.31 -2.49 -9.37
CA GLU A 103 6.83 -1.74 -10.52
C GLU A 103 8.20 -1.12 -10.20
N MET A 104 8.39 -0.53 -9.02
CA MET A 104 9.68 -0.03 -8.55
C MET A 104 10.73 -1.14 -8.59
N ALA A 105 10.42 -2.32 -8.07
CA ALA A 105 11.31 -3.48 -8.10
C ALA A 105 11.56 -4.03 -9.52
N CYS A 106 10.63 -3.86 -10.45
CA CYS A 106 10.83 -4.22 -11.86
C CYS A 106 11.76 -3.23 -12.58
N VAL A 107 11.65 -1.94 -12.29
CA VAL A 107 12.42 -0.88 -12.94
C VAL A 107 13.87 -0.86 -12.44
N ALA A 108 14.06 -0.95 -11.12
CA ALA A 108 15.38 -0.93 -10.48
C ALA A 108 15.55 -2.16 -9.54
N PRO A 109 15.74 -3.37 -10.14
CA PRO A 109 15.70 -4.63 -9.38
C PRO A 109 16.86 -4.80 -8.37
N HIS A 110 17.94 -4.04 -8.52
CA HIS A 110 19.11 -4.10 -7.63
C HIS A 110 19.07 -3.07 -6.50
N ASP A 111 18.09 -2.16 -6.52
CA ASP A 111 17.98 -1.07 -5.54
C ASP A 111 16.94 -1.37 -4.44
N VAL A 112 16.33 -2.56 -4.48
CA VAL A 112 15.40 -3.05 -3.45
C VAL A 112 16.10 -4.10 -2.59
N GLY A 113 16.04 -3.94 -1.27
CA GLY A 113 16.55 -4.93 -0.32
C GLY A 113 15.67 -6.18 -0.30
N LYS A 114 14.56 -6.14 0.43
CA LYS A 114 13.50 -7.17 0.40
C LYS A 114 12.18 -6.52 0.03
N LEU A 115 11.26 -7.32 -0.53
CA LEU A 115 9.96 -6.84 -1.01
C LEU A 115 8.83 -7.58 -0.29
N VAL A 116 7.91 -6.82 0.33
CA VAL A 116 6.67 -7.36 0.90
C VAL A 116 5.48 -6.77 0.16
N LEU A 117 4.68 -7.62 -0.43
CA LEU A 117 3.49 -7.27 -1.20
C LEU A 117 2.26 -7.72 -0.43
N VAL A 118 1.48 -6.77 0.08
CA VAL A 118 0.30 -7.02 0.91
C VAL A 118 -0.95 -6.80 0.07
N SER A 119 -1.66 -7.87 -0.26
CA SER A 119 -2.84 -7.83 -1.16
C SER A 119 -2.62 -6.87 -2.34
N PRO A 120 -1.51 -7.03 -3.12
CA PRO A 120 -1.12 -6.05 -4.14
C PRO A 120 -2.09 -6.01 -5.32
N ALA A 121 -2.44 -4.81 -5.79
CA ALA A 121 -3.15 -4.59 -7.05
C ALA A 121 -2.21 -4.83 -8.27
N GLY A 122 -2.71 -4.73 -9.49
CA GLY A 122 -1.91 -4.75 -10.72
C GLY A 122 -1.96 -6.03 -11.54
N LEU A 123 -2.56 -7.11 -11.03
CA LEU A 123 -2.89 -8.30 -11.79
C LEU A 123 -4.39 -8.37 -12.06
N TRP A 124 -4.76 -9.12 -13.10
CA TRP A 124 -6.15 -9.42 -13.44
C TRP A 124 -6.31 -10.91 -13.73
N MET A 125 -7.38 -11.48 -13.20
CA MET A 125 -7.82 -12.84 -13.45
C MET A 125 -9.29 -12.82 -13.86
N ASP A 126 -9.62 -13.31 -15.05
CA ASP A 126 -10.98 -13.28 -15.57
C ASP A 126 -11.93 -14.15 -14.73
N GLU A 127 -11.38 -15.19 -14.08
CA GLU A 127 -12.11 -16.08 -13.19
C GLU A 127 -12.45 -15.43 -11.84
N HIS A 128 -11.74 -14.35 -11.50
CA HIS A 128 -11.89 -13.62 -10.24
C HIS A 128 -11.84 -12.11 -10.49
N PRO A 129 -12.85 -11.53 -11.15
CA PRO A 129 -12.85 -10.11 -11.46
C PRO A 129 -12.84 -9.27 -10.18
N ILE A 130 -12.01 -8.22 -10.19
CA ILE A 130 -11.91 -7.28 -9.06
C ILE A 130 -13.12 -6.34 -9.11
N PRO A 131 -13.90 -6.22 -8.02
CA PRO A 131 -14.99 -5.26 -7.94
C PRO A 131 -14.52 -3.81 -8.17
N ASP A 132 -15.33 -3.02 -8.85
CA ASP A 132 -15.04 -1.61 -9.11
C ASP A 132 -15.35 -0.75 -7.88
N ILE A 133 -14.33 -0.48 -7.07
CA ILE A 133 -14.46 0.35 -5.87
C ILE A 133 -14.87 1.80 -6.15
N PHE A 134 -14.64 2.29 -7.38
CA PHE A 134 -15.02 3.65 -7.77
C PHE A 134 -16.54 3.78 -8.05
N ALA A 135 -17.21 2.66 -8.30
CA ALA A 135 -18.66 2.59 -8.47
C ALA A 135 -19.41 2.20 -7.19
N MET A 136 -18.70 1.88 -6.09
CA MET A 136 -19.29 1.46 -4.83
C MET A 136 -19.73 2.62 -3.95
N LEU A 137 -20.83 2.41 -3.23
CA LEU A 137 -21.23 3.31 -2.14
C LEU A 137 -20.33 3.08 -0.90
N PRO A 138 -20.14 4.11 -0.06
CA PRO A 138 -19.21 4.03 1.08
C PRO A 138 -19.41 2.81 1.99
N TYR A 139 -20.66 2.40 2.28
CA TYR A 139 -20.95 1.24 3.11
C TYR A 139 -20.56 -0.09 2.44
N GLN A 140 -20.63 -0.18 1.10
CA GLN A 140 -20.23 -1.37 0.34
C GLN A 140 -18.71 -1.56 0.34
N ILE A 141 -17.95 -0.47 0.45
CA ILE A 141 -16.49 -0.51 0.50
C ILE A 141 -16.02 -1.28 1.74
N ALA A 142 -16.62 -1.05 2.91
CA ALA A 142 -16.25 -1.79 4.12
C ALA A 142 -16.53 -3.30 4.00
N GLU A 143 -17.60 -3.68 3.29
CA GLU A 143 -17.95 -5.08 3.07
C GLU A 143 -16.90 -5.86 2.27
N VAL A 144 -16.25 -5.22 1.30
CA VAL A 144 -15.22 -5.86 0.47
C VAL A 144 -13.83 -5.76 1.04
N LEU A 145 -13.54 -4.70 1.82
CA LEU A 145 -12.21 -4.45 2.35
C LEU A 145 -11.91 -5.18 3.67
N PHE A 146 -12.90 -5.42 4.52
CA PHE A 146 -12.67 -5.91 5.88
C PHE A 146 -13.27 -7.29 6.12
N HIS A 147 -12.62 -8.06 7.00
CA HIS A 147 -13.17 -9.30 7.55
C HIS A 147 -14.43 -8.98 8.38
N ASP A 148 -14.32 -7.94 9.24
CA ASP A 148 -15.42 -7.38 10.02
C ASP A 148 -15.81 -5.99 9.44
N PRO A 149 -16.88 -5.91 8.62
CA PRO A 149 -17.29 -4.65 7.98
C PRO A 149 -17.70 -3.55 8.97
N GLN A 150 -18.25 -3.90 10.15
CA GLN A 150 -18.68 -2.90 11.14
C GLN A 150 -17.47 -2.20 11.75
N ARG A 151 -16.46 -2.98 12.16
CA ARG A 151 -15.17 -2.44 12.62
C ARG A 151 -14.49 -1.66 11.49
N GLY A 152 -14.57 -2.16 10.26
CA GLY A 152 -14.01 -1.51 9.07
C GLY A 152 -14.61 -0.14 8.80
N GLN A 153 -15.92 0.00 8.94
CA GLN A 153 -16.61 1.29 8.78
C GLN A 153 -16.06 2.33 9.75
N ALA A 154 -15.89 1.99 11.04
CA ALA A 154 -15.33 2.88 12.04
C ALA A 154 -13.89 3.30 11.72
N LEU A 155 -13.07 2.38 11.22
CA LEU A 155 -11.69 2.68 10.80
C LEU A 155 -11.66 3.63 9.59
N LEU A 156 -12.52 3.41 8.59
CA LEU A 156 -12.57 4.26 7.38
C LEU A 156 -13.01 5.69 7.66
N THR A 157 -13.87 5.89 8.66
CA THR A 157 -14.34 7.22 9.04
C THR A 157 -13.42 7.93 10.04
N GLY A 158 -12.39 7.26 10.56
CA GLY A 158 -11.52 7.80 11.61
C GLY A 158 -12.29 8.14 12.90
N GLY A 159 -13.48 7.54 13.11
CA GLY A 159 -14.36 7.87 14.22
C GLY A 159 -15.09 9.21 14.07
N ALA A 160 -15.03 9.86 12.90
CA ALA A 160 -15.75 11.11 12.64
C ALA A 160 -17.27 10.93 12.75
N ASP A 161 -17.92 11.88 13.39
CA ASP A 161 -19.37 11.95 13.41
C ASP A 161 -19.88 12.52 12.07
N LEU A 162 -20.24 11.62 11.16
CA LEU A 162 -20.75 11.99 9.84
C LEU A 162 -22.19 12.55 9.87
N SER A 163 -22.81 12.70 11.03
CA SER A 163 -24.04 13.48 11.19
C SER A 163 -23.76 14.99 11.30
N ASP A 164 -22.54 15.38 11.64
CA ASP A 164 -22.05 16.75 11.54
C ASP A 164 -21.71 17.12 10.10
N MET A 165 -22.30 18.21 9.60
CA MET A 165 -22.18 18.60 8.19
C MET A 165 -20.78 19.02 7.77
N GLU A 166 -19.98 19.64 8.65
CA GLU A 166 -18.61 20.03 8.32
C GLU A 166 -17.69 18.80 8.33
N ALA A 167 -17.82 17.91 9.30
CA ALA A 167 -17.10 16.63 9.32
C ALA A 167 -17.42 15.77 8.09
N LEU A 168 -18.70 15.70 7.71
CA LEU A 168 -19.14 14.99 6.49
C LEU A 168 -18.52 15.59 5.23
N LYS A 169 -18.53 16.91 5.10
CA LYS A 169 -17.95 17.62 3.96
C LYS A 169 -16.45 17.38 3.85
N GLU A 170 -15.71 17.51 4.95
CA GLU A 170 -14.27 17.24 4.99
C GLU A 170 -13.96 15.79 4.63
N PHE A 171 -14.71 14.84 5.17
CA PHE A 171 -14.60 13.42 4.82
C PHE A 171 -14.80 13.18 3.34
N TYR A 172 -15.84 13.77 2.73
CA TYR A 172 -16.10 13.63 1.29
C TYR A 172 -14.99 14.24 0.45
N ILE A 173 -14.58 15.47 0.72
CA ILE A 173 -13.53 16.16 -0.04
C ILE A 173 -12.22 15.35 0.00
N SER A 174 -11.79 14.94 1.19
CA SER A 174 -10.56 14.17 1.34
C SER A 174 -10.65 12.79 0.68
N SER A 175 -11.80 12.13 0.77
CA SER A 175 -12.03 10.83 0.14
C SER A 175 -12.02 10.93 -1.38
N GLN A 176 -12.68 11.94 -1.96
CA GLN A 176 -12.70 12.14 -3.41
C GLN A 176 -11.31 12.50 -3.95
N ARG A 177 -10.55 13.32 -3.23
CA ARG A 177 -9.17 13.65 -3.62
C ARG A 177 -8.29 12.40 -3.66
N ARG A 178 -8.36 11.54 -2.64
CA ARG A 178 -7.64 10.25 -2.59
C ARG A 178 -8.06 9.32 -3.74
N LEU A 179 -9.36 9.16 -3.96
CA LEU A 179 -9.88 8.31 -5.03
C LEU A 179 -9.49 8.84 -6.42
N ALA A 180 -9.51 10.15 -6.63
CA ALA A 180 -9.08 10.76 -7.90
C ALA A 180 -7.61 10.43 -8.20
N MET A 181 -6.73 10.53 -7.20
CA MET A 181 -5.32 10.14 -7.37
C MET A 181 -5.15 8.64 -7.61
N ALA A 182 -5.82 7.80 -6.81
CA ALA A 182 -5.79 6.36 -7.02
C ALA A 182 -6.35 5.98 -8.41
N GLY A 183 -7.36 6.68 -8.87
CA GLY A 183 -7.98 6.50 -10.18
C GLY A 183 -7.01 6.65 -11.35
N LYS A 184 -6.01 7.52 -11.26
CA LYS A 184 -5.00 7.70 -12.32
C LYS A 184 -4.29 6.39 -12.70
N ILE A 185 -4.11 5.49 -11.73
CA ILE A 185 -3.40 4.22 -11.94
C ILE A 185 -4.24 2.96 -11.70
N LEU A 186 -5.39 3.07 -11.02
CA LEU A 186 -6.28 1.94 -10.78
C LEU A 186 -7.49 1.90 -11.71
N PHE A 187 -7.90 3.04 -12.29
CA PHE A 187 -9.09 3.10 -13.14
C PHE A 187 -8.72 3.28 -14.63
N PRO A 188 -9.41 2.64 -15.57
CA PRO A 188 -10.30 1.49 -15.34
C PRO A 188 -9.51 0.33 -14.74
N ILE A 189 -10.16 -0.61 -14.07
CA ILE A 189 -9.50 -1.73 -13.37
C ILE A 189 -9.14 -2.85 -14.36
N PRO A 190 -8.29 -2.69 -15.32
CA PRO A 190 -7.82 -3.76 -16.16
C PRO A 190 -6.40 -4.11 -15.80
N ASN A 191 -5.98 -5.19 -16.39
CA ASN A 191 -4.61 -5.64 -16.37
C ASN A 191 -3.63 -4.56 -16.89
N ARG A 192 -2.87 -3.93 -15.99
CA ARG A 192 -1.81 -2.96 -16.30
C ARG A 192 -0.55 -3.61 -16.92
N ARG A 193 -0.64 -4.89 -17.28
CA ARG A 193 0.44 -5.69 -17.86
C ARG A 193 1.66 -5.84 -16.95
N LEU A 194 1.53 -5.59 -15.65
CA LEU A 194 2.59 -5.78 -14.65
C LEU A 194 3.11 -7.23 -14.70
N ALA A 195 2.25 -8.22 -14.90
CA ALA A 195 2.63 -9.61 -15.06
C ALA A 195 3.79 -9.84 -16.06
N LYS A 196 3.91 -9.00 -17.10
CA LYS A 196 4.98 -9.10 -18.10
C LYS A 196 6.34 -8.64 -17.58
N ARG A 197 6.38 -7.92 -16.44
CA ARG A 197 7.61 -7.34 -15.87
C ARG A 197 8.08 -8.02 -14.60
N LEU A 198 7.21 -8.74 -13.90
CA LEU A 198 7.49 -9.34 -12.58
C LEU A 198 8.67 -10.33 -12.58
N TYR A 199 9.03 -10.93 -13.73
CA TYR A 199 10.22 -11.75 -13.85
C TYR A 199 11.53 -10.99 -13.52
N ARG A 200 11.50 -9.65 -13.56
CA ARG A 200 12.64 -8.79 -13.25
C ARG A 200 12.87 -8.60 -11.75
N VAL A 201 11.89 -8.93 -10.92
CA VAL A 201 12.03 -8.81 -9.46
C VAL A 201 13.05 -9.82 -8.97
N THR A 202 14.20 -9.34 -8.50
CA THR A 202 15.31 -10.16 -7.99
C THR A 202 15.34 -10.21 -6.47
N ALA A 203 14.68 -9.27 -5.81
CA ALA A 203 14.57 -9.22 -4.35
C ALA A 203 13.82 -10.45 -3.80
N ASP A 204 14.26 -10.95 -2.65
CA ASP A 204 13.45 -11.91 -1.89
C ASP A 204 12.11 -11.26 -1.58
N THR A 205 11.02 -11.97 -1.91
CA THR A 205 9.67 -11.40 -1.89
C THR A 205 8.74 -12.21 -1.02
N LEU A 206 8.01 -11.52 -0.13
CA LEU A 206 6.86 -12.06 0.60
C LEU A 206 5.57 -11.50 0.00
N VAL A 207 4.68 -12.37 -0.45
CA VAL A 207 3.31 -12.03 -0.84
C VAL A 207 2.40 -12.40 0.34
N LEU A 208 1.77 -11.42 0.94
CA LEU A 208 0.95 -11.57 2.13
C LEU A 208 -0.50 -11.24 1.83
N TRP A 209 -1.42 -12.09 2.28
CA TRP A 209 -2.85 -11.97 1.95
C TRP A 209 -3.74 -12.18 3.17
N GLY A 210 -4.87 -11.48 3.21
CA GLY A 210 -5.93 -11.76 4.19
C GLY A 210 -6.85 -12.88 3.67
N ALA A 211 -7.13 -13.89 4.51
CA ALA A 211 -7.98 -15.01 4.13
C ALA A 211 -9.41 -14.62 3.74
N SER A 212 -9.87 -13.46 4.24
CA SER A 212 -11.22 -12.92 3.99
C SER A 212 -11.24 -11.74 3.01
N ASP A 213 -10.18 -11.52 2.24
CA ASP A 213 -10.14 -10.45 1.24
C ASP A 213 -11.19 -10.71 0.14
N ARG A 214 -12.19 -9.83 0.09
CA ARG A 214 -13.28 -9.89 -0.89
C ARG A 214 -13.12 -8.90 -2.03
N LEU A 215 -12.17 -7.96 -1.92
CA LEU A 215 -11.82 -7.07 -3.02
C LEU A 215 -10.91 -7.79 -4.01
N MET A 216 -9.83 -8.36 -3.52
CA MET A 216 -8.93 -9.19 -4.30
C MET A 216 -8.78 -10.54 -3.59
N VAL A 217 -9.50 -11.55 -4.09
CA VAL A 217 -9.57 -12.87 -3.42
C VAL A 217 -8.19 -13.52 -3.29
N PRO A 218 -7.95 -14.37 -2.26
CA PRO A 218 -6.64 -14.99 -2.01
C PRO A 218 -6.06 -15.81 -3.18
N ALA A 219 -6.88 -16.19 -4.16
CA ALA A 219 -6.40 -16.84 -5.39
C ALA A 219 -5.34 -16.01 -6.14
N TYR A 220 -5.41 -14.68 -6.04
CA TYR A 220 -4.39 -13.79 -6.60
C TYR A 220 -2.99 -14.01 -6.00
N ALA A 221 -2.88 -14.38 -4.72
CA ALA A 221 -1.58 -14.65 -4.09
C ALA A 221 -0.80 -15.75 -4.81
N THR A 222 -1.48 -16.82 -5.24
CA THR A 222 -0.88 -17.89 -6.03
C THR A 222 -0.39 -17.37 -7.39
N ARG A 223 -1.15 -16.47 -8.02
CA ARG A 223 -0.76 -15.85 -9.29
C ARG A 223 0.49 -14.98 -9.14
N TRP A 224 0.57 -14.17 -8.07
CA TRP A 224 1.75 -13.37 -7.75
C TRP A 224 2.98 -14.26 -7.54
N LYS A 225 2.85 -15.32 -6.74
CA LYS A 225 3.93 -16.29 -6.51
C LYS A 225 4.45 -16.91 -7.81
N ALA A 226 3.57 -17.26 -8.73
CA ALA A 226 3.95 -17.87 -10.01
C ALA A 226 4.74 -16.92 -10.93
N LEU A 227 4.61 -15.59 -10.74
CA LEU A 227 5.20 -14.58 -11.60
C LEU A 227 6.50 -13.98 -11.02
N ILE A 228 6.76 -14.14 -9.74
CA ILE A 228 7.98 -13.64 -9.07
C ILE A 228 8.83 -14.83 -8.64
N PRO A 229 10.06 -15.00 -9.19
CA PRO A 229 10.87 -16.21 -8.99
C PRO A 229 11.18 -16.57 -7.53
N ARG A 230 11.33 -15.54 -6.66
CA ARG A 230 11.70 -15.72 -5.26
C ARG A 230 10.55 -15.45 -4.29
N ALA A 231 9.31 -15.50 -4.77
CA ALA A 231 8.16 -15.20 -3.93
C ALA A 231 7.78 -16.37 -2.99
N ARG A 232 7.53 -16.03 -1.74
CA ARG A 232 6.83 -16.86 -0.76
C ARG A 232 5.43 -16.28 -0.56
N VAL A 233 4.47 -17.12 -0.22
CA VAL A 233 3.09 -16.69 0.09
C VAL A 233 2.76 -17.06 1.51
N GLU A 234 2.20 -16.12 2.25
CA GLU A 234 1.56 -16.37 3.54
C GLU A 234 0.16 -15.74 3.57
N VAL A 235 -0.76 -16.40 4.25
CA VAL A 235 -2.14 -15.96 4.40
C VAL A 235 -2.43 -15.80 5.88
N ILE A 236 -3.05 -14.67 6.25
CA ILE A 236 -3.43 -14.38 7.63
C ILE A 236 -4.94 -14.53 7.78
N GLU A 237 -5.33 -15.38 8.72
CA GLU A 237 -6.72 -15.61 9.06
C GLU A 237 -7.38 -14.39 9.71
N LYS A 238 -8.72 -14.29 9.57
CA LYS A 238 -9.53 -13.21 10.14
C LYS A 238 -9.07 -11.80 9.72
N ALA A 239 -8.55 -11.69 8.52
CA ALA A 239 -8.17 -10.44 7.87
C ALA A 239 -8.76 -10.37 6.46
N GLY A 240 -9.25 -9.21 6.08
CA GLY A 240 -9.66 -8.86 4.72
C GLY A 240 -8.53 -8.19 3.96
N HIS A 241 -8.91 -7.28 3.06
CA HIS A 241 -7.98 -6.47 2.27
C HIS A 241 -7.13 -5.53 3.13
N MET A 242 -7.70 -5.03 4.24
CA MET A 242 -7.03 -4.10 5.18
C MET A 242 -6.23 -4.84 6.27
N LEU A 243 -5.61 -5.96 5.92
CA LEU A 243 -4.86 -6.87 6.78
C LEU A 243 -3.92 -6.18 7.79
N PRO A 244 -3.11 -5.15 7.44
CA PRO A 244 -2.22 -4.51 8.41
C PRO A 244 -2.96 -3.84 9.56
N TYR A 245 -4.18 -3.38 9.32
CA TYR A 245 -5.04 -2.69 10.28
C TYR A 245 -5.95 -3.66 11.06
N GLU A 246 -6.30 -4.79 10.46
CA GLU A 246 -7.18 -5.79 11.08
C GLU A 246 -6.42 -6.74 12.00
N GLN A 247 -5.21 -7.13 11.62
CA GLN A 247 -4.36 -8.08 12.33
C GLN A 247 -2.91 -7.56 12.49
N PRO A 248 -2.72 -6.38 13.13
CA PRO A 248 -1.41 -5.71 13.17
C PRO A 248 -0.31 -6.56 13.79
N GLU A 249 -0.59 -7.32 14.87
CA GLU A 249 0.42 -8.16 15.53
C GLU A 249 0.84 -9.34 14.65
N ALA A 250 -0.12 -9.99 13.97
CA ALA A 250 0.15 -11.09 13.06
C ALA A 250 0.92 -10.59 11.84
N PHE A 251 0.52 -9.45 11.29
CA PHE A 251 1.20 -8.77 10.19
C PHE A 251 2.65 -8.47 10.54
N VAL A 252 2.90 -7.75 11.64
CA VAL A 252 4.25 -7.35 12.06
C VAL A 252 5.13 -8.58 12.33
N ARG A 253 4.61 -9.58 13.04
CA ARG A 253 5.36 -10.81 13.31
C ARG A 253 5.79 -11.51 12.02
N THR A 254 4.89 -11.63 11.05
CA THR A 254 5.16 -12.29 9.78
C THR A 254 6.17 -11.49 8.94
N VAL A 255 5.99 -10.18 8.85
CA VAL A 255 6.88 -9.29 8.10
C VAL A 255 8.27 -9.25 8.74
N SER A 256 8.39 -9.05 10.06
CA SER A 256 9.68 -9.01 10.74
C SER A 256 10.44 -10.33 10.61
N ARG A 257 9.78 -11.48 10.79
CA ARG A 257 10.40 -12.79 10.55
C ARG A 257 11.01 -12.89 9.14
N PHE A 258 10.29 -12.44 8.13
CA PHE A 258 10.78 -12.43 6.75
C PHE A 258 11.94 -11.45 6.56
N LEU A 259 11.82 -10.21 7.07
CA LEU A 259 12.85 -9.18 6.94
C LEU A 259 14.15 -9.55 7.66
N ASP A 260 14.05 -10.18 8.82
CA ASP A 260 15.22 -10.63 9.63
C ASP A 260 15.90 -11.88 9.07
N GLY A 261 15.34 -12.52 8.06
CA GLY A 261 15.89 -13.73 7.43
C GLY A 261 15.64 -15.01 8.24
N ASN A 262 14.79 -14.95 9.26
CA ASN A 262 14.37 -16.10 10.04
C ASN A 262 13.34 -16.92 9.24
N GLN A 263 13.61 -18.23 9.06
CA GLN A 263 12.72 -19.16 8.34
C GLN A 263 11.54 -19.58 9.20
#